data_95123caaa10e332fd7d6541b55c210e7
#
_entry.id   95123caaa10e332fd7d6541b55c210e7
#
_cell.length_a   1.000
_cell.length_b   1.000
_cell.length_c   1.000
_cell.angle_alpha   90.00
_cell.angle_beta   90.00
_cell.angle_gamma   90.00
#
_symmetry.space_group_name_H-M   'P 1'
#
loop_
_entity.id
_entity.type
_entity.pdbx_description
1 polymer ?
#
loop_
_entity_poly.entity_id
_entity_poly.type
_entity_poly.pdbx_seq_one_letter_code
_entity_poly.pdbx_strand_id
1 'polypeptide(L)'
;MKTIFAAVILTLAIAVSAEVTPGDSPVFGYHKKFGIPEATRIRNLEEQNTSQRIVGGSVSDISQFPYQIGLVIQILWIFTSVCGASLIGPNLAVTAAHCNNDGTVTAQSMTAVLGSNTLFFGGQRIVTTNVVMHPGWNPSNAANDIAVLRLPTNAVLSNVVQPIALPSGNELSNNFVGSNAIASGFGLTSDASTPTRPNICQVLSSVTIPVISNADCAAVYGPWVHDSNICTSGANGRGTCSGDSGGPLAVESGGRRILVGVTSYGAAAGCQAGLPAAFARVTSYVSWLSSF
;
A
#
# COMPACT_ATOMS: atom_id res chain seq x y z
N MET A 1 36.79 -66.28 5.51
CA MET A 1 36.44 -65.08 4.65
C MET A 1 34.98 -64.77 4.87
N LYS A 2 34.67 -63.69 5.60
CA LYS A 2 33.29 -63.23 5.82
C LYS A 2 33.11 -61.97 4.96
N THR A 3 32.31 -62.08 3.94
CA THR A 3 31.93 -60.97 3.06
C THR A 3 30.79 -60.16 3.72
N ILE A 4 31.06 -58.92 4.05
CA ILE A 4 30.09 -57.98 4.58
C ILE A 4 29.48 -57.26 3.37
N PHE A 5 28.19 -57.48 3.11
CA PHE A 5 27.42 -56.68 2.16
C PHE A 5 26.93 -55.39 2.86
N ALA A 6 27.45 -54.25 2.44
CA ALA A 6 26.96 -52.98 2.86
C ALA A 6 25.76 -52.60 1.96
N ALA A 7 24.58 -52.56 2.55
CA ALA A 7 23.39 -52.01 1.89
C ALA A 7 23.39 -50.51 1.92
N VAL A 8 23.54 -49.84 0.76
CA VAL A 8 23.37 -48.41 0.60
C VAL A 8 21.88 -48.11 0.52
N ILE A 9 21.33 -47.51 1.60
CA ILE A 9 19.97 -46.99 1.60
C ILE A 9 19.96 -45.61 0.94
N LEU A 10 19.47 -45.54 -0.29
CA LEU A 10 19.26 -44.29 -1.01
C LEU A 10 17.95 -43.67 -0.49
N THR A 11 18.04 -42.68 0.41
CA THR A 11 16.87 -41.89 0.83
C THR A 11 16.54 -40.90 -0.27
N LEU A 12 15.47 -41.15 -1.00
CA LEU A 12 14.86 -40.19 -1.93
C LEU A 12 14.18 -39.09 -1.09
N ALA A 13 14.78 -37.91 -1.02
CA ALA A 13 14.12 -36.74 -0.49
C ALA A 13 13.08 -36.27 -1.53
N ILE A 14 11.82 -36.60 -1.33
CA ILE A 14 10.71 -36.03 -2.09
C ILE A 14 10.56 -34.60 -1.59
N ALA A 15 11.01 -33.62 -2.39
CA ALA A 15 10.66 -32.23 -2.17
C ALA A 15 9.16 -32.08 -2.47
N VAL A 16 8.35 -32.07 -1.42
CA VAL A 16 6.96 -31.66 -1.52
C VAL A 16 6.98 -30.15 -1.72
N SER A 17 6.85 -29.68 -2.96
CA SER A 17 6.51 -28.30 -3.22
C SER A 17 5.08 -28.09 -2.69
N ALA A 18 4.94 -27.34 -1.59
CA ALA A 18 3.61 -26.91 -1.15
C ALA A 18 2.97 -26.11 -2.30
N GLU A 19 1.83 -26.59 -2.80
CA GLU A 19 1.05 -25.83 -3.76
C GLU A 19 0.59 -24.53 -3.09
N VAL A 20 0.98 -23.38 -3.68
CA VAL A 20 0.55 -22.05 -3.23
C VAL A 20 -0.93 -21.92 -3.55
N THR A 21 -1.76 -21.83 -2.51
CA THR A 21 -3.20 -21.64 -2.69
C THR A 21 -3.53 -20.15 -2.84
N PRO A 22 -4.65 -19.78 -3.51
CA PRO A 22 -5.07 -18.39 -3.59
C PRO A 22 -5.16 -17.68 -2.23
N GLY A 23 -5.53 -18.39 -1.18
CA GLY A 23 -5.63 -17.89 0.20
C GLY A 23 -4.30 -17.51 0.84
N ASP A 24 -3.16 -17.98 0.29
CA ASP A 24 -1.82 -17.67 0.76
C ASP A 24 -1.31 -16.32 0.21
N SER A 25 -1.97 -15.76 -0.80
CA SER A 25 -1.63 -14.45 -1.35
C SER A 25 -1.73 -13.36 -0.28
N PRO A 26 -0.70 -12.50 -0.15
CA PRO A 26 -0.65 -11.46 0.89
C PRO A 26 -1.76 -10.41 0.77
N VAL A 27 -2.39 -10.28 -0.40
CA VAL A 27 -3.48 -9.32 -0.67
C VAL A 27 -4.87 -9.96 -0.63
N PHE A 28 -4.96 -11.30 -0.61
CA PHE A 28 -6.24 -12.01 -0.65
C PHE A 28 -7.02 -11.83 0.64
N GLY A 29 -8.28 -11.36 0.52
CA GLY A 29 -9.15 -11.11 1.67
C GLY A 29 -8.74 -9.88 2.50
N TYR A 30 -8.08 -8.89 1.88
CA TYR A 30 -7.59 -7.67 2.51
C TYR A 30 -8.67 -6.95 3.33
N HIS A 31 -9.85 -6.76 2.77
CA HIS A 31 -10.91 -6.00 3.43
C HIS A 31 -11.28 -6.59 4.78
N LYS A 32 -11.48 -7.92 4.84
CA LYS A 32 -11.83 -8.61 6.08
C LYS A 32 -10.66 -8.67 7.07
N LYS A 33 -9.44 -8.91 6.56
CA LYS A 33 -8.24 -9.11 7.41
C LYS A 33 -7.73 -7.78 8.00
N PHE A 34 -7.76 -6.71 7.20
CA PHE A 34 -7.08 -5.45 7.53
C PHE A 34 -7.98 -4.23 7.37
N GLY A 35 -8.58 -4.01 6.20
CA GLY A 35 -9.21 -2.75 5.86
C GLY A 35 -10.42 -2.39 6.72
N ILE A 36 -11.29 -3.34 7.06
CA ILE A 36 -12.48 -3.11 7.92
C ILE A 36 -12.08 -2.90 9.38
N PRO A 37 -11.23 -3.73 10.00
CA PRO A 37 -10.72 -3.46 11.34
C PRO A 37 -10.05 -2.10 11.47
N GLU A 38 -9.23 -1.73 10.48
CA GLU A 38 -8.50 -0.47 10.48
C GLU A 38 -9.43 0.75 10.33
N ALA A 39 -10.44 0.65 9.47
CA ALA A 39 -11.47 1.70 9.35
C ALA A 39 -12.16 1.98 10.68
N THR A 40 -12.51 0.92 11.41
CA THR A 40 -13.15 1.04 12.72
C THR A 40 -12.20 1.69 13.73
N ARG A 41 -10.94 1.27 13.75
CA ARG A 41 -9.91 1.82 14.64
C ARG A 41 -9.68 3.31 14.39
N ILE A 42 -9.43 3.69 13.13
CA ILE A 42 -9.17 5.10 12.76
C ILE A 42 -10.38 5.97 13.12
N ARG A 43 -11.59 5.55 12.76
CA ARG A 43 -12.81 6.30 13.06
C ARG A 43 -12.95 6.55 14.56
N ASN A 44 -12.82 5.51 15.40
CA ASN A 44 -12.91 5.64 16.85
C ASN A 44 -11.86 6.60 17.42
N LEU A 45 -10.64 6.58 16.91
CA LEU A 45 -9.58 7.50 17.34
C LEU A 45 -9.86 8.94 16.92
N GLU A 46 -10.33 9.16 15.71
CA GLU A 46 -10.67 10.49 15.22
C GLU A 46 -11.87 11.07 15.97
N GLU A 47 -12.92 10.27 16.27
CA GLU A 47 -14.08 10.68 17.06
C GLU A 47 -13.72 11.06 18.51
N GLN A 48 -12.85 10.29 19.15
CA GLN A 48 -12.37 10.58 20.50
C GLN A 48 -11.56 11.88 20.57
N ASN A 49 -10.82 12.20 19.50
CA ASN A 49 -9.92 13.35 19.47
C ASN A 49 -10.55 14.65 18.95
N THR A 50 -11.76 14.63 18.41
CA THR A 50 -12.52 15.87 18.13
C THR A 50 -12.76 16.70 19.41
N SER A 51 -12.65 16.09 20.58
CA SER A 51 -12.81 16.74 21.90
C SER A 51 -11.49 17.23 22.52
N GLN A 52 -10.31 16.89 21.97
CA GLN A 52 -9.02 17.23 22.57
C GLN A 52 -8.01 17.68 21.50
N ARG A 53 -7.55 18.94 21.60
CA ARG A 53 -6.45 19.48 20.79
C ARG A 53 -5.14 18.81 21.18
N ILE A 54 -4.36 18.38 20.17
CA ILE A 54 -3.08 17.67 20.30
C ILE A 54 -2.01 18.51 20.98
N VAL A 55 -1.30 17.90 21.94
CA VAL A 55 -0.04 18.39 22.47
C VAL A 55 1.05 17.33 22.23
N GLY A 56 1.97 17.58 21.28
CA GLY A 56 3.30 16.97 21.21
C GLY A 56 3.44 15.63 20.48
N GLY A 57 3.08 15.52 19.19
CA GLY A 57 3.47 14.43 18.29
C GLY A 57 3.95 14.97 16.94
N SER A 58 4.87 14.27 16.24
CA SER A 58 5.23 14.66 14.86
C SER A 58 4.16 14.15 13.89
N VAL A 59 3.13 14.92 13.70
CA VAL A 59 2.11 14.75 12.69
C VAL A 59 2.68 15.22 11.36
N SER A 60 2.59 14.41 10.31
CA SER A 60 2.89 14.90 8.97
C SER A 60 1.79 15.87 8.54
N ASP A 61 2.18 17.06 8.10
CA ASP A 61 1.24 18.01 7.55
C ASP A 61 0.90 17.58 6.11
N ILE A 62 -0.38 17.54 5.76
CA ILE A 62 -0.87 17.20 4.41
C ILE A 62 -0.23 18.12 3.33
N SER A 63 0.18 19.33 3.67
CA SER A 63 0.90 20.22 2.75
C SER A 63 2.25 19.65 2.28
N GLN A 64 2.84 18.71 3.02
CA GLN A 64 4.05 17.99 2.62
C GLN A 64 3.76 16.86 1.63
N PHE A 65 2.51 16.38 1.60
CA PHE A 65 2.03 15.26 0.76
C PHE A 65 0.71 15.62 0.06
N PRO A 66 0.64 16.73 -0.70
CA PRO A 66 -0.63 17.25 -1.22
C PRO A 66 -1.30 16.31 -2.24
N TYR A 67 -0.59 15.28 -2.69
CA TYR A 67 -1.09 14.22 -3.56
C TYR A 67 -1.72 13.05 -2.80
N GLN A 68 -1.58 13.00 -1.46
CA GLN A 68 -2.14 11.92 -0.66
C GLN A 68 -3.65 11.96 -0.69
N ILE A 69 -4.24 10.82 -0.96
CA ILE A 69 -5.67 10.56 -0.84
C ILE A 69 -5.87 9.46 0.20
N GLY A 70 -6.81 9.68 1.13
CA GLY A 70 -7.37 8.60 1.92
C GLY A 70 -8.59 8.03 1.21
N LEU A 71 -8.77 6.71 1.20
CA LEU A 71 -9.94 6.05 0.66
C LEU A 71 -10.80 5.47 1.79
N VAL A 72 -12.06 5.91 1.84
CA VAL A 72 -13.11 5.30 2.66
C VAL A 72 -13.98 4.47 1.74
N ILE A 73 -13.97 3.15 1.91
CA ILE A 73 -14.49 2.17 0.95
C ILE A 73 -15.72 1.49 1.53
N GLN A 74 -16.81 1.46 0.76
CA GLN A 74 -18.03 0.77 1.13
C GLN A 74 -17.97 -0.69 0.68
N ILE A 75 -18.13 -1.63 1.61
CA ILE A 75 -18.12 -3.08 1.39
C ILE A 75 -19.46 -3.66 1.80
N LEU A 76 -20.09 -4.41 0.89
CA LEU A 76 -21.40 -5.07 1.10
C LEU A 76 -22.48 -4.12 1.67
N TRP A 77 -22.38 -2.81 1.39
CA TRP A 77 -23.27 -1.74 1.86
C TRP A 77 -23.35 -1.52 3.37
N ILE A 78 -22.73 -2.37 4.18
CA ILE A 78 -22.79 -2.35 5.64
C ILE A 78 -21.43 -2.18 6.31
N PHE A 79 -20.34 -2.52 5.64
CA PHE A 79 -18.99 -2.39 6.19
C PHE A 79 -18.23 -1.24 5.54
N THR A 80 -17.38 -0.61 6.33
CA THR A 80 -16.42 0.38 5.85
C THR A 80 -15.03 -0.21 5.92
N SER A 81 -14.28 -0.10 4.83
CA SER A 81 -12.86 -0.44 4.73
C SER A 81 -12.05 0.80 4.38
N VAL A 82 -10.74 0.75 4.50
CA VAL A 82 -9.85 1.87 4.18
C VAL A 82 -8.67 1.44 3.33
N CYS A 83 -8.18 2.37 2.52
CA CYS A 83 -6.96 2.32 1.74
C CYS A 83 -6.39 3.74 1.58
N GLY A 84 -5.24 3.84 0.92
CA GLY A 84 -4.70 5.09 0.39
C GLY A 84 -4.84 5.15 -1.13
N ALA A 85 -4.55 6.33 -1.70
CA ALA A 85 -4.38 6.55 -3.12
C ALA A 85 -3.49 7.77 -3.36
N SER A 86 -3.10 8.01 -4.61
CA SER A 86 -2.32 9.16 -5.03
C SER A 86 -3.03 9.92 -6.13
N LEU A 87 -3.23 11.23 -5.97
CA LEU A 87 -3.76 12.10 -7.03
C LEU A 87 -2.70 12.22 -8.13
N ILE A 88 -3.02 11.85 -9.38
CA ILE A 88 -2.13 11.94 -10.54
C ILE A 88 -2.62 12.92 -11.62
N GLY A 89 -3.84 13.39 -11.48
CA GLY A 89 -4.48 14.38 -12.35
C GLY A 89 -5.66 15.03 -11.63
N PRO A 90 -6.29 16.06 -12.18
CA PRO A 90 -7.38 16.78 -11.50
C PRO A 90 -8.55 15.88 -11.09
N ASN A 91 -8.83 14.84 -11.87
CA ASN A 91 -9.90 13.86 -11.62
C ASN A 91 -9.42 12.40 -11.74
N LEU A 92 -8.11 12.19 -11.67
CA LEU A 92 -7.52 10.85 -11.73
C LEU A 92 -6.68 10.59 -10.48
N ALA A 93 -6.90 9.43 -9.89
CA ALA A 93 -6.08 8.92 -8.81
C ALA A 93 -5.67 7.47 -9.08
N VAL A 94 -4.55 7.06 -8.48
CA VAL A 94 -4.05 5.69 -8.55
C VAL A 94 -4.06 5.07 -7.17
N THR A 95 -4.46 3.79 -7.09
CA THR A 95 -4.50 2.97 -5.87
C THR A 95 -4.15 1.52 -6.19
N ALA A 96 -4.15 0.63 -5.20
CA ALA A 96 -3.99 -0.79 -5.40
C ALA A 96 -5.30 -1.44 -5.89
N ALA A 97 -5.19 -2.46 -6.74
CA ALA A 97 -6.36 -3.17 -7.26
C ALA A 97 -7.09 -3.95 -6.15
N HIS A 98 -6.35 -4.49 -5.17
CA HIS A 98 -6.96 -5.19 -4.04
C HIS A 98 -7.84 -4.28 -3.16
N CYS A 99 -7.66 -2.95 -3.20
CA CYS A 99 -8.56 -2.00 -2.55
C CYS A 99 -9.95 -1.97 -3.20
N ASN A 100 -10.07 -2.38 -4.47
CA ASN A 100 -11.36 -2.54 -5.15
C ASN A 100 -11.88 -3.98 -5.10
N ASN A 101 -11.01 -4.94 -5.38
CA ASN A 101 -11.36 -6.37 -5.35
C ASN A 101 -10.19 -7.16 -4.76
N ASP A 102 -10.39 -7.74 -3.59
CA ASP A 102 -9.36 -8.48 -2.85
C ASP A 102 -9.41 -10.01 -3.08
N GLY A 103 -10.14 -10.44 -4.11
CA GLY A 103 -10.38 -11.87 -4.42
C GLY A 103 -11.55 -12.49 -3.65
N THR A 104 -12.09 -11.81 -2.64
CA THR A 104 -13.25 -12.27 -1.86
C THR A 104 -14.48 -11.38 -2.01
N VAL A 105 -14.26 -10.06 -2.06
CA VAL A 105 -15.33 -9.06 -2.22
C VAL A 105 -14.88 -7.94 -3.16
N THR A 106 -15.87 -7.25 -3.74
CA THR A 106 -15.65 -6.05 -4.56
C THR A 106 -16.28 -4.84 -3.85
N ALA A 107 -15.57 -3.72 -3.83
CA ALA A 107 -16.05 -2.46 -3.31
C ALA A 107 -17.27 -1.95 -4.09
N GLN A 108 -18.26 -1.39 -3.40
CA GLN A 108 -19.43 -0.79 -4.03
C GLN A 108 -19.17 0.68 -4.40
N SER A 109 -18.43 1.38 -3.56
CA SER A 109 -18.02 2.77 -3.82
C SER A 109 -16.79 3.12 -2.99
N MET A 110 -16.06 4.14 -3.44
CA MET A 110 -14.92 4.70 -2.73
C MET A 110 -15.12 6.20 -2.56
N THR A 111 -14.95 6.70 -1.35
CA THR A 111 -14.85 8.14 -1.08
C THR A 111 -13.39 8.52 -1.04
N ALA A 112 -12.94 9.29 -2.03
CA ALA A 112 -11.62 9.92 -2.04
C ALA A 112 -11.63 11.13 -1.10
N VAL A 113 -10.74 11.13 -0.10
CA VAL A 113 -10.54 12.19 0.88
C VAL A 113 -9.23 12.89 0.57
N LEU A 114 -9.30 14.16 0.15
CA LEU A 114 -8.16 14.97 -0.28
C LEU A 114 -7.96 16.17 0.66
N GLY A 115 -6.72 16.57 0.87
CA GLY A 115 -6.38 17.76 1.63
C GLY A 115 -6.79 17.71 3.10
N SER A 116 -6.71 16.53 3.72
CA SER A 116 -7.01 16.32 5.13
C SER A 116 -5.91 15.53 5.83
N ASN A 117 -5.64 15.87 7.08
CA ASN A 117 -4.78 15.08 7.97
C ASN A 117 -5.54 13.92 8.61
N THR A 118 -6.86 13.89 8.50
CA THR A 118 -7.75 12.85 9.05
C THR A 118 -8.54 12.18 7.92
N LEU A 119 -8.92 10.92 8.12
CA LEU A 119 -9.56 10.11 7.09
C LEU A 119 -11.09 10.24 7.10
N PHE A 120 -11.70 10.31 8.29
CA PHE A 120 -13.16 10.34 8.41
C PHE A 120 -13.74 11.75 8.54
N PHE A 121 -12.91 12.77 8.80
CA PHE A 121 -13.32 14.15 8.96
C PHE A 121 -12.54 15.11 8.06
N GLY A 122 -13.18 16.19 7.64
CA GLY A 122 -12.55 17.25 6.85
C GLY A 122 -12.23 16.86 5.40
N GLY A 123 -11.42 17.70 4.76
CA GLY A 123 -10.98 17.55 3.39
C GLY A 123 -12.07 17.68 2.32
N GLN A 124 -11.65 17.58 1.06
CA GLN A 124 -12.56 17.39 -0.06
C GLN A 124 -12.94 15.92 -0.13
N ARG A 125 -14.21 15.61 -0.24
CA ARG A 125 -14.72 14.23 -0.26
C ARG A 125 -15.47 13.99 -1.56
N ILE A 126 -14.89 13.17 -2.44
CA ILE A 126 -15.43 12.87 -3.76
C ILE A 126 -15.73 11.37 -3.84
N VAL A 127 -17.01 11.02 -3.99
CA VAL A 127 -17.44 9.62 -4.12
C VAL A 127 -17.30 9.17 -5.56
N THR A 128 -16.71 8.00 -5.77
CA THR A 128 -16.64 7.35 -7.09
C THR A 128 -16.98 5.87 -7.00
N THR A 129 -17.59 5.37 -8.08
CA THR A 129 -17.76 3.94 -8.36
C THR A 129 -16.97 3.52 -9.61
N ASN A 130 -16.29 4.50 -10.25
CA ASN A 130 -15.55 4.28 -11.48
C ASN A 130 -14.09 3.92 -11.14
N VAL A 131 -13.86 2.63 -10.90
CA VAL A 131 -12.55 2.06 -10.60
C VAL A 131 -12.17 1.10 -11.71
N VAL A 132 -11.03 1.34 -12.35
CA VAL A 132 -10.49 0.52 -13.43
C VAL A 132 -9.25 -0.19 -12.91
N MET A 133 -9.36 -1.46 -12.58
CA MET A 133 -8.22 -2.32 -12.22
C MET A 133 -7.40 -2.64 -13.47
N HIS A 134 -6.09 -2.82 -13.29
CA HIS A 134 -5.24 -3.30 -14.38
C HIS A 134 -5.81 -4.63 -14.92
N PRO A 135 -5.89 -4.84 -16.26
CA PRO A 135 -6.52 -6.05 -16.82
C PRO A 135 -5.82 -7.35 -16.45
N GLY A 136 -4.55 -7.28 -16.07
CA GLY A 136 -3.78 -8.42 -15.56
C GLY A 136 -3.80 -8.58 -14.04
N TRP A 137 -4.68 -7.86 -13.31
CA TRP A 137 -4.82 -8.04 -11.87
C TRP A 137 -5.17 -9.47 -11.50
N ASN A 138 -4.41 -10.05 -10.58
CA ASN A 138 -4.67 -11.38 -10.08
C ASN A 138 -4.50 -11.43 -8.55
N PRO A 139 -5.60 -11.51 -7.77
CA PRO A 139 -5.54 -11.54 -6.31
C PRO A 139 -4.87 -12.81 -5.75
N SER A 140 -4.82 -13.89 -6.54
CA SER A 140 -4.24 -15.17 -6.08
C SER A 140 -2.71 -15.15 -6.05
N ASN A 141 -2.07 -14.23 -6.76
CA ASN A 141 -0.60 -14.10 -6.78
C ASN A 141 -0.12 -12.66 -6.63
N ALA A 142 -1.01 -11.71 -6.30
CA ALA A 142 -0.74 -10.28 -6.15
C ALA A 142 -0.13 -9.61 -7.39
N ALA A 143 -0.24 -10.22 -8.58
CA ALA A 143 0.29 -9.65 -9.81
C ALA A 143 -0.54 -8.47 -10.29
N ASN A 144 0.11 -7.39 -10.72
CA ASN A 144 -0.51 -6.18 -11.26
C ASN A 144 -1.50 -5.51 -10.30
N ASP A 145 -1.11 -5.40 -9.03
CA ASP A 145 -1.93 -4.80 -7.97
C ASP A 145 -1.97 -3.28 -8.09
N ILE A 146 -2.65 -2.78 -9.12
CA ILE A 146 -2.80 -1.37 -9.41
C ILE A 146 -4.16 -1.09 -10.05
N ALA A 147 -4.77 0.04 -9.71
CA ALA A 147 -6.04 0.51 -10.25
C ALA A 147 -6.07 2.03 -10.39
N VAL A 148 -6.87 2.52 -11.34
CA VAL A 148 -7.17 3.94 -11.52
C VAL A 148 -8.57 4.22 -11.00
N LEU A 149 -8.70 5.29 -10.21
CA LEU A 149 -9.98 5.88 -9.86
C LEU A 149 -10.24 7.10 -10.73
N ARG A 150 -11.38 7.11 -11.42
CA ARG A 150 -11.91 8.30 -12.11
C ARG A 150 -12.87 9.01 -11.17
N LEU A 151 -12.51 10.20 -10.75
CA LEU A 151 -13.36 11.04 -9.93
C LEU A 151 -14.42 11.71 -10.83
N PRO A 152 -15.70 11.74 -10.44
CA PRO A 152 -16.76 12.32 -11.26
C PRO A 152 -16.63 13.84 -11.41
N THR A 153 -15.89 14.49 -10.53
CA THR A 153 -15.57 15.92 -10.56
C THR A 153 -14.09 16.14 -10.34
N ASN A 154 -13.57 17.24 -10.85
CA ASN A 154 -12.20 17.64 -10.57
C ASN A 154 -12.03 17.96 -9.08
N ALA A 155 -10.91 17.53 -8.51
CA ALA A 155 -10.45 18.01 -7.22
C ALA A 155 -10.13 19.52 -7.30
N VAL A 156 -10.49 20.28 -6.30
CA VAL A 156 -10.13 21.69 -6.19
C VAL A 156 -8.67 21.76 -5.71
N LEU A 157 -7.78 22.13 -6.62
CA LEU A 157 -6.35 22.20 -6.34
C LEU A 157 -6.03 23.36 -5.39
N SER A 158 -5.07 23.14 -4.48
CA SER A 158 -4.62 24.09 -3.46
C SER A 158 -3.23 23.69 -2.98
N ASN A 159 -2.69 24.40 -1.98
CA ASN A 159 -1.42 24.01 -1.35
C ASN A 159 -1.45 22.65 -0.63
N VAL A 160 -2.64 22.11 -0.36
CA VAL A 160 -2.85 20.80 0.30
C VAL A 160 -3.47 19.75 -0.63
N VAL A 161 -3.76 20.11 -1.88
CA VAL A 161 -4.29 19.19 -2.89
C VAL A 161 -3.59 19.46 -4.22
N GLN A 162 -2.63 18.63 -4.59
CA GLN A 162 -1.86 18.72 -5.83
C GLN A 162 -1.57 17.32 -6.37
N PRO A 163 -1.61 17.09 -7.69
CA PRO A 163 -1.20 15.83 -8.26
C PRO A 163 0.31 15.61 -8.13
N ILE A 164 0.70 14.34 -7.93
CA ILE A 164 2.10 13.91 -8.03
C ILE A 164 2.43 13.54 -9.48
N ALA A 165 3.65 13.85 -9.90
CA ALA A 165 4.12 13.50 -11.23
C ALA A 165 4.37 11.98 -11.35
N LEU A 166 4.09 11.42 -12.51
CA LEU A 166 4.53 10.07 -12.89
C LEU A 166 5.98 10.12 -13.43
N PRO A 167 6.72 8.99 -13.35
CA PRO A 167 8.04 8.87 -13.96
C PRO A 167 8.00 9.15 -15.48
N SER A 168 9.03 9.80 -15.99
CA SER A 168 9.13 10.16 -17.40
C SER A 168 10.59 10.12 -17.91
N GLY A 169 10.78 10.07 -19.22
CA GLY A 169 12.12 10.05 -19.81
C GLY A 169 13.02 8.96 -19.22
N ASN A 170 14.21 9.33 -18.77
CA ASN A 170 15.18 8.38 -18.21
C ASN A 170 14.72 7.73 -16.88
N GLU A 171 13.71 8.29 -16.20
CA GLU A 171 13.16 7.72 -14.98
C GLU A 171 12.43 6.40 -15.23
N LEU A 172 11.93 6.17 -16.47
CA LEU A 172 11.22 4.95 -16.85
C LEU A 172 12.10 3.69 -16.81
N SER A 173 13.41 3.83 -17.02
CA SER A 173 14.37 2.73 -16.96
C SER A 173 15.08 2.62 -15.60
N ASN A 174 14.80 3.53 -14.67
CA ASN A 174 15.42 3.52 -13.35
C ASN A 174 14.71 2.52 -12.43
N ASN A 175 15.47 1.65 -11.78
CA ASN A 175 14.96 0.70 -10.76
C ASN A 175 14.85 1.32 -9.36
N PHE A 176 15.43 2.51 -9.15
CA PHE A 176 15.48 3.27 -7.90
C PHE A 176 16.15 2.57 -6.71
N VAL A 177 16.82 1.45 -6.90
CA VAL A 177 17.52 0.74 -5.81
C VAL A 177 18.56 1.65 -5.17
N GLY A 178 18.57 1.70 -3.82
CA GLY A 178 19.40 2.59 -3.02
C GLY A 178 18.84 3.99 -2.84
N SER A 179 17.78 4.39 -3.57
CA SER A 179 17.11 5.68 -3.35
C SER A 179 16.34 5.68 -2.03
N ASN A 180 16.34 6.82 -1.35
CA ASN A 180 15.44 7.05 -0.23
C ASN A 180 14.06 7.40 -0.77
N ALA A 181 13.10 6.51 -0.54
CA ALA A 181 11.70 6.72 -0.92
C ALA A 181 10.88 7.12 0.32
N ILE A 182 9.85 7.91 0.09
CA ILE A 182 8.92 8.36 1.13
C ILE A 182 7.57 7.69 0.89
N ALA A 183 7.11 6.92 1.87
CA ALA A 183 5.75 6.43 1.93
C ALA A 183 4.93 7.30 2.88
N SER A 184 3.66 7.57 2.53
CA SER A 184 2.73 8.30 3.39
C SER A 184 1.36 7.67 3.39
N GLY A 185 0.62 7.80 4.52
CA GLY A 185 -0.70 7.21 4.65
C GLY A 185 -1.32 7.39 6.02
N PHE A 186 -2.47 6.76 6.20
CA PHE A 186 -3.29 6.80 7.42
C PHE A 186 -3.25 5.47 8.18
N GLY A 187 -2.37 4.55 7.80
CA GLY A 187 -2.26 3.22 8.39
C GLY A 187 -1.66 3.22 9.80
N LEU A 188 -1.54 2.02 10.36
CA LEU A 188 -0.90 1.81 11.65
C LEU A 188 0.54 2.34 11.66
N THR A 189 0.92 2.94 12.77
CA THR A 189 2.30 3.41 13.01
C THR A 189 3.10 2.46 13.91
N SER A 190 2.48 1.35 14.38
CA SER A 190 3.13 0.29 15.15
C SER A 190 2.26 -0.98 15.14
N ASP A 191 2.88 -2.14 15.43
CA ASP A 191 2.18 -3.43 15.56
C ASP A 191 1.38 -3.56 16.87
N ALA A 192 1.57 -2.65 17.83
CA ALA A 192 0.78 -2.63 19.05
C ALA A 192 -0.67 -2.25 18.74
N SER A 193 -1.59 -3.19 18.97
CA SER A 193 -3.04 -3.03 18.75
C SER A 193 -3.69 -1.98 19.66
N THR A 194 -2.98 -1.50 20.65
CA THR A 194 -3.37 -0.39 21.52
C THR A 194 -2.36 0.73 21.43
N PRO A 195 -2.78 1.99 21.22
CA PRO A 195 -1.88 3.11 21.30
C PRO A 195 -1.19 3.10 22.67
N THR A 196 0.13 3.00 22.69
CA THR A 196 0.92 3.11 23.93
C THR A 196 0.78 4.50 24.59
N ARG A 197 0.08 5.40 23.88
CA ARG A 197 -0.31 6.74 24.38
C ARG A 197 -1.79 6.97 24.04
N PRO A 198 -2.70 7.05 25.02
CA PRO A 198 -4.14 7.16 24.82
C PRO A 198 -4.62 8.46 24.15
N ASN A 199 -3.72 9.38 23.79
CA ASN A 199 -4.05 10.72 23.26
C ASN A 199 -3.41 11.01 21.89
N ILE A 200 -3.02 10.00 21.10
CA ILE A 200 -2.50 10.23 19.74
C ILE A 200 -3.64 10.08 18.74
N CYS A 201 -4.03 11.19 18.12
CA CYS A 201 -4.89 11.19 16.94
C CYS A 201 -4.25 10.36 15.83
N GLN A 202 -5.01 9.46 15.21
CA GLN A 202 -4.60 8.84 13.96
C GLN A 202 -4.65 9.93 12.88
N VAL A 203 -3.50 10.32 12.42
CA VAL A 203 -3.32 11.38 11.42
C VAL A 203 -2.37 10.89 10.35
N LEU A 204 -2.39 11.58 9.22
CA LEU A 204 -1.44 11.34 8.14
C LEU A 204 -0.02 11.21 8.69
N SER A 205 0.62 10.11 8.39
CA SER A 205 1.99 9.79 8.80
C SER A 205 2.86 9.52 7.58
N SER A 206 4.18 9.65 7.74
CA SER A 206 5.13 9.33 6.66
C SER A 206 6.39 8.68 7.20
N VAL A 207 7.03 7.91 6.33
CA VAL A 207 8.31 7.26 6.62
C VAL A 207 9.22 7.31 5.40
N THR A 208 10.51 7.65 5.64
CA THR A 208 11.55 7.57 4.61
C THR A 208 12.28 6.24 4.75
N ILE A 209 12.31 5.44 3.69
CA ILE A 209 12.84 4.07 3.65
C ILE A 209 13.60 3.83 2.35
N PRO A 210 14.74 3.11 2.37
CA PRO A 210 15.48 2.82 1.16
C PRO A 210 14.77 1.78 0.31
N VAL A 211 14.84 1.98 -1.01
CA VAL A 211 14.45 0.98 -2.02
C VAL A 211 15.50 -0.12 -2.07
N ILE A 212 15.06 -1.38 -2.07
CA ILE A 212 15.91 -2.57 -2.17
C ILE A 212 15.70 -3.28 -3.51
N SER A 213 16.58 -4.22 -3.84
CA SER A 213 16.43 -5.04 -5.04
C SER A 213 15.23 -6.00 -4.94
N ASN A 214 14.65 -6.36 -6.10
CA ASN A 214 13.60 -7.40 -6.13
C ASN A 214 14.15 -8.76 -5.70
N ALA A 215 15.47 -9.02 -5.85
CA ALA A 215 16.12 -10.24 -5.37
C ALA A 215 16.10 -10.31 -3.85
N ASP A 216 16.44 -9.23 -3.14
CA ASP A 216 16.38 -9.17 -1.67
C ASP A 216 14.94 -9.32 -1.17
N CYS A 217 13.98 -8.71 -1.88
CA CYS A 217 12.57 -8.82 -1.57
C CYS A 217 12.05 -10.26 -1.77
N ALA A 218 12.45 -10.92 -2.87
CA ALA A 218 12.08 -12.30 -3.19
C ALA A 218 12.70 -13.33 -2.22
N ALA A 219 13.81 -12.99 -1.58
CA ALA A 219 14.36 -13.82 -0.50
C ALA A 219 13.38 -13.97 0.68
N VAL A 220 12.46 -13.00 0.86
CA VAL A 220 11.43 -13.02 1.91
C VAL A 220 10.09 -13.53 1.38
N TYR A 221 9.64 -13.02 0.22
CA TYR A 221 8.28 -13.26 -0.29
C TYR A 221 8.22 -14.29 -1.40
N GLY A 222 9.35 -14.80 -1.88
CA GLY A 222 9.40 -15.83 -2.92
C GLY A 222 8.64 -15.45 -4.19
N PRO A 223 7.69 -16.32 -4.63
CA PRO A 223 6.99 -16.16 -5.91
C PRO A 223 5.99 -14.99 -5.95
N TRP A 224 5.74 -14.32 -4.82
CA TRP A 224 4.86 -13.14 -4.77
C TRP A 224 5.53 -11.88 -5.34
N VAL A 225 6.89 -11.89 -5.48
CA VAL A 225 7.62 -10.76 -6.05
C VAL A 225 7.73 -10.92 -7.55
N HIS A 226 7.13 -9.98 -8.28
CA HIS A 226 7.18 -9.87 -9.74
C HIS A 226 8.14 -8.76 -10.17
N ASP A 227 8.59 -8.76 -11.42
CA ASP A 227 9.41 -7.66 -11.98
C ASP A 227 8.70 -6.30 -11.91
N SER A 228 7.36 -6.34 -11.94
CA SER A 228 6.49 -5.18 -11.77
C SER A 228 6.32 -4.73 -10.31
N ASN A 229 7.04 -5.30 -9.37
CA ASN A 229 7.13 -4.79 -8.00
C ASN A 229 8.37 -3.90 -7.80
N ILE A 230 8.25 -2.95 -6.89
CA ILE A 230 9.35 -2.21 -6.25
C ILE A 230 9.23 -2.46 -4.76
N CYS A 231 10.35 -2.75 -4.10
CA CYS A 231 10.36 -3.07 -2.67
C CYS A 231 11.19 -2.07 -1.86
N THR A 232 10.80 -1.91 -0.61
CA THR A 232 11.55 -1.11 0.37
C THR A 232 12.05 -1.97 1.52
N SER A 233 13.14 -1.54 2.14
CA SER A 233 13.68 -2.17 3.34
C SER A 233 12.72 -2.03 4.52
N GLY A 234 12.63 -3.07 5.35
CA GLY A 234 11.97 -3.03 6.66
C GLY A 234 12.93 -2.79 7.84
N ALA A 235 14.19 -2.49 7.56
CA ALA A 235 15.22 -2.34 8.59
C ALA A 235 14.79 -1.36 9.69
N ASN A 236 15.10 -1.70 10.93
CA ASN A 236 14.73 -0.96 12.14
C ASN A 236 13.20 -0.88 12.38
N GLY A 237 12.42 -1.82 11.84
CA GLY A 237 10.98 -1.85 12.00
C GLY A 237 10.28 -0.65 11.34
N ARG A 238 10.79 -0.17 10.21
CA ARG A 238 10.26 0.99 9.47
C ARG A 238 9.65 0.53 8.15
N GLY A 239 8.43 0.94 7.88
CA GLY A 239 7.72 0.55 6.66
C GLY A 239 6.29 1.04 6.63
N THR A 240 5.56 0.65 5.60
CA THR A 240 4.09 0.79 5.52
C THR A 240 3.41 -0.28 6.36
N CYS A 241 2.19 -0.01 6.81
CA CYS A 241 1.43 -0.91 7.66
C CYS A 241 -0.04 -1.02 7.21
N SER A 242 -0.84 -1.77 7.98
CA SER A 242 -2.29 -1.93 7.70
C SER A 242 -2.97 -0.57 7.57
N GLY A 243 -3.71 -0.38 6.48
CA GLY A 243 -4.36 0.89 6.15
C GLY A 243 -3.59 1.78 5.16
N ASP A 244 -2.28 1.52 4.91
CA ASP A 244 -1.49 2.25 3.91
C ASP A 244 -1.64 1.67 2.50
N SER A 245 -2.28 0.52 2.33
CA SER A 245 -2.55 -0.14 1.04
C SER A 245 -3.08 0.84 -0.01
N GLY A 246 -2.52 0.83 -1.21
CA GLY A 246 -2.88 1.75 -2.29
C GLY A 246 -2.23 3.14 -2.19
N GLY A 247 -1.63 3.48 -1.05
CA GLY A 247 -0.95 4.76 -0.82
C GLY A 247 0.35 4.91 -1.61
N PRO A 248 0.90 6.15 -1.65
CA PRO A 248 2.07 6.49 -2.44
C PRO A 248 3.39 5.99 -1.85
N LEU A 249 4.30 5.59 -2.74
CA LEU A 249 5.74 5.57 -2.54
C LEU A 249 6.35 6.56 -3.53
N ALA A 250 6.98 7.62 -3.03
CA ALA A 250 7.53 8.70 -3.83
C ALA A 250 9.05 8.83 -3.64
N VAL A 251 9.74 9.27 -4.68
CA VAL A 251 11.16 9.66 -4.61
C VAL A 251 11.35 11.08 -5.13
N GLU A 252 12.41 11.74 -4.66
CA GLU A 252 12.84 13.01 -5.24
C GLU A 252 13.69 12.72 -6.50
N SER A 253 13.32 13.32 -7.62
CA SER A 253 14.01 13.20 -8.90
C SER A 253 13.98 14.54 -9.64
N GLY A 254 15.14 15.05 -10.03
CA GLY A 254 15.24 16.29 -10.79
C GLY A 254 14.56 17.50 -10.10
N GLY A 255 14.58 17.56 -8.76
CA GLY A 255 13.98 18.66 -7.99
C GLY A 255 12.46 18.57 -7.84
N ARG A 256 11.84 17.42 -8.19
CA ARG A 256 10.41 17.17 -8.01
C ARG A 256 10.18 15.78 -7.41
N ARG A 257 9.04 15.58 -6.76
CA ARG A 257 8.58 14.26 -6.33
C ARG A 257 7.91 13.53 -7.48
N ILE A 258 8.25 12.25 -7.63
CA ILE A 258 7.61 11.34 -8.59
C ILE A 258 7.08 10.12 -7.86
N LEU A 259 5.94 9.61 -8.31
CA LEU A 259 5.32 8.41 -7.79
C LEU A 259 6.02 7.18 -8.39
N VAL A 260 6.72 6.40 -7.58
CA VAL A 260 7.45 5.20 -8.04
C VAL A 260 6.81 3.90 -7.61
N GLY A 261 5.93 3.93 -6.60
CA GLY A 261 5.24 2.74 -6.11
C GLY A 261 3.84 3.04 -5.58
N VAL A 262 3.00 2.00 -5.61
CA VAL A 262 1.67 1.95 -4.99
C VAL A 262 1.70 0.82 -3.97
N THR A 263 1.43 1.12 -2.69
CA THR A 263 1.53 0.15 -1.59
C THR A 263 0.65 -1.07 -1.84
N SER A 264 1.26 -2.26 -1.86
CA SER A 264 0.57 -3.52 -2.14
C SER A 264 0.52 -4.40 -0.89
N TYR A 265 1.65 -4.91 -0.41
CA TYR A 265 1.69 -5.80 0.75
C TYR A 265 2.98 -5.68 1.57
N GLY A 266 2.88 -6.13 2.82
CA GLY A 266 4.00 -6.28 3.75
C GLY A 266 3.97 -7.63 4.45
N ALA A 267 4.83 -7.80 5.45
CA ALA A 267 4.97 -9.06 6.17
C ALA A 267 3.78 -9.35 7.09
N ALA A 268 3.26 -10.58 7.02
CA ALA A 268 2.24 -11.07 7.95
C ALA A 268 2.73 -11.11 9.42
N ALA A 269 4.04 -11.13 9.63
CA ALA A 269 4.66 -11.09 10.95
C ALA A 269 4.57 -9.72 11.66
N GLY A 270 4.08 -8.71 10.97
CA GLY A 270 3.93 -7.34 11.46
C GLY A 270 4.79 -6.33 10.70
N CYS A 271 4.39 -5.06 10.80
CA CYS A 271 5.04 -3.96 10.09
C CYS A 271 6.40 -3.59 10.70
N GLN A 272 6.62 -3.93 11.97
CA GLN A 272 7.86 -3.68 12.71
C GLN A 272 8.79 -4.91 12.75
N ALA A 273 8.45 -5.98 12.04
CA ALA A 273 9.25 -7.20 11.99
C ALA A 273 10.61 -7.06 11.29
N GLY A 274 10.92 -5.89 10.74
CA GLY A 274 12.17 -5.65 10.02
C GLY A 274 12.21 -6.24 8.61
N LEU A 275 11.06 -6.67 8.08
CA LEU A 275 10.92 -7.32 6.78
C LEU A 275 10.52 -6.31 5.70
N PRO A 276 10.85 -6.55 4.41
CA PRO A 276 10.52 -5.67 3.31
C PRO A 276 9.02 -5.37 3.17
N ALA A 277 8.69 -4.26 2.50
CA ALA A 277 7.35 -4.00 1.96
C ALA A 277 7.40 -3.96 0.43
N ALA A 278 6.34 -4.48 -0.22
CA ALA A 278 6.23 -4.55 -1.67
C ALA A 278 5.16 -3.59 -2.18
N PHE A 279 5.45 -2.97 -3.33
CA PHE A 279 4.62 -1.97 -4.01
C PHE A 279 4.47 -2.37 -5.48
N ALA A 280 3.38 -1.98 -6.12
CA ALA A 280 3.30 -2.01 -7.58
C ALA A 280 4.24 -0.92 -8.15
N ARG A 281 5.19 -1.32 -9.01
CA ARG A 281 6.21 -0.44 -9.61
C ARG A 281 5.58 0.45 -10.67
N VAL A 282 5.43 1.73 -10.41
CA VAL A 282 4.73 2.66 -11.30
C VAL A 282 5.35 2.74 -12.69
N THR A 283 6.69 2.64 -12.83
CA THR A 283 7.35 2.64 -14.16
C THR A 283 6.87 1.52 -15.06
N SER A 284 6.45 0.38 -14.52
CA SER A 284 5.88 -0.74 -15.30
C SER A 284 4.49 -0.43 -15.87
N TYR A 285 3.80 0.57 -15.33
CA TYR A 285 2.40 0.87 -15.65
C TYR A 285 2.18 2.26 -16.24
N VAL A 286 3.24 3.08 -16.47
CA VAL A 286 3.10 4.45 -16.99
C VAL A 286 2.33 4.48 -18.31
N SER A 287 2.60 3.58 -19.24
CA SER A 287 1.88 3.53 -20.52
C SER A 287 0.39 3.27 -20.33
N TRP A 288 0.03 2.37 -19.41
CA TRP A 288 -1.36 2.09 -19.08
C TRP A 288 -2.02 3.27 -18.33
N LEU A 289 -1.34 3.84 -17.34
CA LEU A 289 -1.82 5.01 -16.61
C LEU A 289 -2.05 6.23 -17.51
N SER A 290 -1.21 6.39 -18.55
CA SER A 290 -1.31 7.51 -19.51
C SER A 290 -2.44 7.33 -20.54
N SER A 291 -3.13 6.19 -20.55
CA SER A 291 -4.27 5.96 -21.43
C SER A 291 -5.60 6.48 -20.87
N PHE A 292 -5.61 7.03 -19.66
CA PHE A 292 -6.78 7.58 -18.98
C PHE A 292 -6.88 9.09 -19.12
#